data_d537710a0c5832797affda7f5c10afec
#
_entry.id   d537710a0c5832797affda7f5c10afec
#
_cell.length_a   1.000
_cell.length_b   1.000
_cell.length_c   1.000
_cell.angle_alpha   90.00
_cell.angle_beta   90.00
_cell.angle_gamma   90.00
#
_symmetry.space_group_name_H-M   'P 1'
#
loop_
_entity.id
_entity.type
_entity.pdbx_description
1 polymer ?
#
loop_
_entity_poly.entity_id
_entity_poly.type
_entity_poly.pdbx_seq_one_letter_code
_entity_poly.pdbx_strand_id
1 'polypeptide(L)'
;IIELEKPDSLLPTMGGQTALNVSMELAKSGILKKNNVKMIGANPDAIELAEDRQKFKDAMREIGLKCPESVIVEELKKAIEVKEKLKLPLVIRPSFTLGGTGGGVAYTDDEFSELCQRGLNASPTNQILIEKSVSGWKEFEMEVVRDHKDNCIIICSIENIDPMGVHTGDSITVAPSLTLTDKEYQILRNASIKVLQKIGVDTGGSNVQFAINPEDGEINVIEMNPRVSRSSALASKATGFPIAKIAAKLAVGYSLDELKNDITKTTPASFEPTIDYVVTKIPRFTFEKFSGADSNLTTSMKSVGETMSIGRSLNESIQKGFS
;
A
#
# COMPACT_ATOMS: atom_id res chain seq x y z
N ILE A 1 -23.48 6.57 18.26
CA ILE A 1 -23.00 7.86 17.70
C ILE A 1 -23.85 8.22 16.47
N ILE A 2 -23.91 7.39 15.41
CA ILE A 2 -24.64 7.69 14.17
C ILE A 2 -26.11 8.06 14.43
N GLU A 3 -26.82 7.32 15.28
CA GLU A 3 -28.21 7.62 15.62
C GLU A 3 -28.37 8.90 16.44
N LEU A 4 -27.35 9.29 17.19
CA LEU A 4 -27.35 10.52 18.01
C LEU A 4 -26.99 11.74 17.17
N GLU A 5 -25.87 11.67 16.43
CA GLU A 5 -25.30 12.81 15.68
C GLU A 5 -25.93 12.98 14.30
N LYS A 6 -26.55 11.93 13.75
CA LYS A 6 -27.22 11.91 12.44
C LYS A 6 -26.39 12.52 11.31
N PRO A 7 -25.15 12.03 11.09
CA PRO A 7 -24.30 12.54 10.01
C PRO A 7 -24.89 12.18 8.64
N ASP A 8 -24.67 13.02 7.65
CA ASP A 8 -25.03 12.73 6.25
C ASP A 8 -24.05 11.79 5.57
N SER A 9 -22.79 11.82 6.01
CA SER A 9 -21.70 11.09 5.35
C SER A 9 -20.66 10.57 6.34
N LEU A 10 -19.98 9.47 5.93
CA LEU A 10 -18.85 8.86 6.62
C LEU A 10 -17.64 8.86 5.68
N LEU A 11 -16.53 9.46 6.12
CA LEU A 11 -15.26 9.49 5.38
C LEU A 11 -14.24 8.54 6.01
N PRO A 12 -14.15 7.26 5.56
CA PRO A 12 -13.27 6.26 6.19
C PRO A 12 -11.79 6.44 5.82
N THR A 13 -11.50 7.07 4.69
CA THR A 13 -10.18 7.09 4.06
C THR A 13 -9.14 7.94 4.79
N MET A 14 -9.53 8.67 5.85
CA MET A 14 -8.65 9.54 6.65
C MET A 14 -8.24 8.94 8.01
N GLY A 15 -8.80 7.81 8.41
CA GLY A 15 -8.57 7.21 9.74
C GLY A 15 -7.73 5.92 9.71
N GLY A 16 -6.99 5.66 8.63
CA GLY A 16 -6.17 4.47 8.47
C GLY A 16 -6.98 3.18 8.35
N GLN A 17 -6.31 2.04 8.53
CA GLN A 17 -6.94 0.71 8.36
C GLN A 17 -8.10 0.47 9.33
N THR A 18 -7.97 0.95 10.56
CA THR A 18 -9.04 0.81 11.57
C THR A 18 -10.34 1.46 11.11
N ALA A 19 -10.25 2.66 10.54
CA ALA A 19 -11.45 3.35 10.03
C ALA A 19 -12.07 2.63 8.84
N LEU A 20 -11.26 2.07 7.93
CA LEU A 20 -11.78 1.24 6.82
C LEU A 20 -12.52 0.03 7.36
N ASN A 21 -11.91 -0.73 8.27
CA ASN A 21 -12.50 -1.95 8.83
C ASN A 21 -13.84 -1.66 9.52
N VAL A 22 -13.88 -0.66 10.42
CA VAL A 22 -15.11 -0.26 11.11
C VAL A 22 -16.18 0.19 10.12
N SER A 23 -15.81 0.96 9.10
CA SER A 23 -16.75 1.44 8.09
C SER A 23 -17.34 0.30 7.25
N MET A 24 -16.53 -0.70 6.92
CA MET A 24 -16.99 -1.90 6.22
C MET A 24 -17.95 -2.73 7.08
N GLU A 25 -17.69 -2.87 8.38
CA GLU A 25 -18.61 -3.52 9.32
C GLU A 25 -19.94 -2.76 9.42
N LEU A 26 -19.90 -1.43 9.52
CA LEU A 26 -21.09 -0.58 9.55
C LEU A 26 -21.90 -0.69 8.26
N ALA A 27 -21.23 -0.75 7.09
CA ALA A 27 -21.88 -0.95 5.80
C ALA A 27 -22.57 -2.33 5.72
N LYS A 28 -21.85 -3.40 6.09
CA LYS A 28 -22.35 -4.78 6.10
C LYS A 28 -23.52 -5.00 7.07
N SER A 29 -23.48 -4.36 8.23
CA SER A 29 -24.57 -4.43 9.22
C SER A 29 -25.85 -3.69 8.82
N GLY A 30 -25.79 -2.87 7.73
CA GLY A 30 -26.91 -2.08 7.26
C GLY A 30 -27.19 -0.79 8.07
N ILE A 31 -26.40 -0.48 9.10
CA ILE A 31 -26.56 0.70 9.95
C ILE A 31 -26.47 2.00 9.13
N LEU A 32 -25.51 2.08 8.21
CA LEU A 32 -25.35 3.25 7.35
C LEU A 32 -26.62 3.48 6.50
N LYS A 33 -27.12 2.43 5.87
CA LYS A 33 -28.34 2.49 5.05
C LYS A 33 -29.58 2.87 5.88
N LYS A 34 -29.73 2.28 7.08
CA LYS A 34 -30.83 2.56 8.01
C LYS A 34 -30.88 4.05 8.39
N ASN A 35 -29.71 4.70 8.53
CA ASN A 35 -29.60 6.09 8.97
C ASN A 35 -29.32 7.06 7.81
N ASN A 36 -29.41 6.63 6.55
CA ASN A 36 -29.15 7.44 5.34
C ASN A 36 -27.73 8.05 5.30
N VAL A 37 -26.75 7.37 5.88
CA VAL A 37 -25.34 7.81 5.88
C VAL A 37 -24.64 7.30 4.63
N LYS A 38 -24.08 8.19 3.82
CA LYS A 38 -23.31 7.84 2.62
C LYS A 38 -21.82 7.67 2.94
N MET A 39 -21.20 6.60 2.49
CA MET A 39 -19.73 6.52 2.49
C MET A 39 -19.17 7.36 1.34
N ILE A 40 -18.22 8.25 1.68
CA ILE A 40 -17.53 9.14 0.74
C ILE A 40 -16.02 8.89 0.81
N GLY A 41 -15.25 9.31 -0.21
CA GLY A 41 -13.81 9.06 -0.30
C GLY A 41 -13.46 7.71 -0.92
N ALA A 42 -14.08 6.63 -0.47
CA ALA A 42 -14.09 5.32 -1.11
C ALA A 42 -15.40 4.61 -0.76
N ASN A 43 -16.01 3.96 -1.73
CA ASN A 43 -17.22 3.17 -1.50
C ASN A 43 -16.88 1.74 -1.02
N PRO A 44 -17.85 1.01 -0.43
CA PRO A 44 -17.60 -0.33 0.08
C PRO A 44 -17.04 -1.32 -0.95
N ASP A 45 -17.53 -1.26 -2.19
CA ASP A 45 -17.10 -2.18 -3.26
C ASP A 45 -15.64 -1.92 -3.65
N ALA A 46 -15.21 -0.66 -3.74
CA ALA A 46 -13.83 -0.28 -4.01
C ALA A 46 -12.90 -0.72 -2.85
N ILE A 47 -13.33 -0.55 -1.60
CA ILE A 47 -12.56 -0.99 -0.45
C ILE A 47 -12.42 -2.52 -0.45
N GLU A 48 -13.51 -3.25 -0.68
CA GLU A 48 -13.48 -4.71 -0.73
C GLU A 48 -12.61 -5.24 -1.87
N LEU A 49 -12.71 -4.62 -3.05
CA LEU A 49 -11.90 -5.00 -4.21
C LEU A 49 -10.39 -4.72 -3.99
N ALA A 50 -10.05 -3.67 -3.27
CA ALA A 50 -8.65 -3.34 -2.95
C ALA A 50 -8.07 -4.21 -1.83
N GLU A 51 -8.87 -4.57 -0.81
CA GLU A 51 -8.40 -5.26 0.39
C GLU A 51 -8.47 -6.80 0.28
N ASP A 52 -9.41 -7.32 -0.54
CA ASP A 52 -9.49 -8.77 -0.81
C ASP A 52 -8.42 -9.17 -1.83
N ARG A 53 -7.46 -9.96 -1.40
CA ARG A 53 -6.29 -10.35 -2.20
C ARG A 53 -6.65 -11.06 -3.50
N GLN A 54 -7.65 -11.97 -3.45
CA GLN A 54 -8.03 -12.71 -4.64
C GLN A 54 -8.76 -11.80 -5.63
N LYS A 55 -9.70 -10.99 -5.14
CA LYS A 55 -10.42 -10.01 -5.97
C LYS A 55 -9.46 -8.99 -6.58
N PHE A 56 -8.52 -8.48 -5.78
CA PHE A 56 -7.48 -7.57 -6.26
C PHE A 56 -6.65 -8.19 -7.37
N LYS A 57 -6.15 -9.41 -7.15
CA LYS A 57 -5.34 -10.13 -8.14
C LYS A 57 -6.10 -10.38 -9.45
N ASP A 58 -7.37 -10.78 -9.36
CA ASP A 58 -8.20 -10.99 -10.52
C ASP A 58 -8.46 -9.67 -11.26
N ALA A 59 -8.72 -8.59 -10.54
CA ALA A 59 -8.85 -7.24 -11.10
C ALA A 59 -7.57 -6.77 -11.81
N MET A 60 -6.39 -7.03 -11.23
CA MET A 60 -5.11 -6.69 -11.87
C MET A 60 -4.90 -7.49 -13.16
N ARG A 61 -5.23 -8.78 -13.16
CA ARG A 61 -5.16 -9.63 -14.36
C ARG A 61 -6.07 -9.11 -15.48
N GLU A 62 -7.28 -8.66 -15.17
CA GLU A 62 -8.23 -8.12 -16.16
C GLU A 62 -7.71 -6.87 -16.87
N ILE A 63 -6.88 -6.06 -16.20
CA ILE A 63 -6.26 -4.86 -16.80
C ILE A 63 -4.84 -5.10 -17.33
N GLY A 64 -4.42 -6.38 -17.40
CA GLY A 64 -3.13 -6.78 -17.96
C GLY A 64 -1.93 -6.50 -17.07
N LEU A 65 -2.13 -6.36 -15.76
CA LEU A 65 -1.04 -6.20 -14.78
C LEU A 65 -0.74 -7.53 -14.08
N LYS A 66 0.52 -7.71 -13.71
CA LYS A 66 0.98 -8.89 -12.98
C LYS A 66 0.95 -8.65 -11.47
N CYS A 67 0.58 -9.69 -10.74
CA CYS A 67 0.81 -9.83 -9.30
C CYS A 67 1.66 -11.08 -9.08
N PRO A 68 2.30 -11.24 -7.91
CA PRO A 68 3.01 -12.46 -7.58
C PRO A 68 2.11 -13.69 -7.76
N GLU A 69 2.65 -14.75 -8.40
CA GLU A 69 1.90 -15.99 -8.56
C GLU A 69 1.52 -16.57 -7.21
N SER A 70 0.25 -16.92 -7.04
CA SER A 70 -0.23 -17.49 -5.79
C SER A 70 -1.34 -18.51 -6.01
N VAL A 71 -1.48 -19.43 -5.06
CA VAL A 71 -2.50 -20.46 -5.06
C VAL A 71 -3.04 -20.63 -3.64
N ILE A 72 -4.37 -20.70 -3.52
CA ILE A 72 -5.02 -21.06 -2.26
C ILE A 72 -5.09 -22.56 -2.14
N VAL A 73 -4.70 -23.11 -0.98
CA VAL A 73 -4.77 -24.52 -0.67
C VAL A 73 -5.37 -24.77 0.70
N GLU A 74 -6.01 -25.92 0.87
CA GLU A 74 -6.69 -26.34 2.10
C GLU A 74 -6.02 -27.58 2.72
N GLU A 75 -5.06 -28.19 2.02
CA GLU A 75 -4.39 -29.42 2.40
C GLU A 75 -2.88 -29.34 2.17
N LEU A 76 -2.10 -29.90 3.09
CA LEU A 76 -0.64 -29.92 2.99
C LEU A 76 -0.15 -30.64 1.71
N LYS A 77 -0.86 -31.70 1.27
CA LYS A 77 -0.49 -32.42 0.05
C LYS A 77 -0.54 -31.52 -1.19
N LYS A 78 -1.59 -30.71 -1.31
CA LYS A 78 -1.71 -29.73 -2.40
C LYS A 78 -0.67 -28.61 -2.28
N ALA A 79 -0.34 -28.22 -1.06
CA ALA A 79 0.72 -27.25 -0.83
C ALA A 79 2.08 -27.70 -1.38
N ILE A 80 2.42 -28.98 -1.22
CA ILE A 80 3.67 -29.56 -1.76
C ILE A 80 3.67 -29.53 -3.30
N GLU A 81 2.53 -29.85 -3.94
CA GLU A 81 2.40 -29.76 -5.41
C GLU A 81 2.61 -28.33 -5.90
N VAL A 82 2.04 -27.34 -5.19
CA VAL A 82 2.22 -25.91 -5.48
C VAL A 82 3.67 -25.48 -5.32
N LYS A 83 4.36 -25.95 -4.27
CA LYS A 83 5.79 -25.67 -4.06
C LYS A 83 6.65 -26.13 -5.23
N GLU A 84 6.40 -27.33 -5.76
CA GLU A 84 7.15 -27.83 -6.91
C GLU A 84 6.97 -26.97 -8.17
N LYS A 85 5.80 -26.34 -8.30
CA LYS A 85 5.51 -25.43 -9.42
C LYS A 85 6.11 -24.05 -9.23
N LEU A 86 5.87 -23.42 -8.07
CA LEU A 86 6.24 -22.02 -7.82
C LEU A 86 7.71 -21.84 -7.45
N LYS A 87 8.34 -22.88 -6.87
CA LYS A 87 9.71 -22.88 -6.33
C LYS A 87 9.92 -21.95 -5.14
N LEU A 88 10.81 -22.34 -4.25
CA LEU A 88 11.21 -21.50 -3.12
C LEU A 88 12.04 -20.28 -3.59
N PRO A 89 12.03 -19.18 -2.85
CA PRO A 89 11.29 -18.96 -1.60
C PRO A 89 9.80 -18.66 -1.82
N LEU A 90 8.95 -19.09 -0.88
CA LEU A 90 7.48 -18.93 -0.93
C LEU A 90 6.95 -18.23 0.33
N VAL A 91 5.98 -17.36 0.15
CA VAL A 91 5.25 -16.72 1.24
C VAL A 91 4.01 -17.54 1.55
N ILE A 92 3.83 -17.91 2.81
CA ILE A 92 2.66 -18.62 3.30
C ILE A 92 1.82 -17.65 4.13
N ARG A 93 0.56 -17.49 3.79
CA ARG A 93 -0.37 -16.57 4.47
C ARG A 93 -1.67 -17.28 4.80
N PRO A 94 -1.96 -17.51 6.08
CA PRO A 94 -3.26 -18.05 6.48
C PRO A 94 -4.39 -17.10 6.12
N SER A 95 -5.50 -17.66 5.63
CA SER A 95 -6.70 -16.88 5.32
C SER A 95 -7.41 -16.44 6.62
N PHE A 96 -7.93 -15.21 6.60
CA PHE A 96 -8.72 -14.63 7.70
C PHE A 96 -8.02 -14.53 9.05
N THR A 97 -6.68 -14.41 9.08
CA THR A 97 -5.93 -14.13 10.31
C THR A 97 -5.56 -12.65 10.41
N LEU A 98 -5.49 -12.14 11.64
CA LEU A 98 -5.08 -10.76 11.91
C LEU A 98 -3.55 -10.66 12.06
N GLY A 99 -2.97 -9.60 11.50
CA GLY A 99 -1.56 -9.24 11.73
C GLY A 99 -0.53 -10.24 11.21
N GLY A 100 -0.89 -11.09 10.24
CA GLY A 100 0.05 -12.07 9.66
C GLY A 100 0.31 -13.29 10.55
N THR A 101 -0.51 -13.50 11.60
CA THR A 101 -0.40 -14.64 12.53
C THR A 101 -0.39 -15.97 11.77
N GLY A 102 0.61 -16.81 12.04
CA GLY A 102 0.78 -18.13 11.44
C GLY A 102 1.40 -18.13 10.03
N GLY A 103 1.63 -16.96 9.42
CA GLY A 103 2.30 -16.82 8.13
C GLY A 103 3.81 -16.67 8.26
N GLY A 104 4.48 -16.64 7.09
CA GLY A 104 5.93 -16.43 7.00
C GLY A 104 6.47 -16.67 5.61
N VAL A 105 7.78 -16.54 5.45
CA VAL A 105 8.51 -16.85 4.23
C VAL A 105 9.29 -18.15 4.45
N ALA A 106 9.11 -19.11 3.56
CA ALA A 106 9.87 -20.37 3.56
C ALA A 106 11.00 -20.29 2.54
N TYR A 107 12.20 -20.56 2.98
CA TYR A 107 13.40 -20.66 2.15
C TYR A 107 13.85 -22.11 1.94
N THR A 108 13.43 -23.00 2.83
CA THR A 108 13.74 -24.43 2.79
C THR A 108 12.48 -25.29 2.79
N ASP A 109 12.60 -26.57 2.43
CA ASP A 109 11.50 -27.53 2.40
C ASP A 109 10.90 -27.77 3.80
N ASP A 110 11.75 -27.80 4.82
CA ASP A 110 11.33 -28.00 6.20
C ASP A 110 10.53 -26.80 6.71
N GLU A 111 11.07 -25.58 6.52
CA GLU A 111 10.34 -24.33 6.82
C GLU A 111 9.01 -24.25 6.10
N PHE A 112 8.97 -24.66 4.82
CA PHE A 112 7.74 -24.65 4.05
C PHE A 112 6.68 -25.57 4.66
N SER A 113 7.05 -26.78 5.01
CA SER A 113 6.13 -27.77 5.58
C SER A 113 5.60 -27.33 6.94
N GLU A 114 6.48 -26.80 7.80
CA GLU A 114 6.13 -26.27 9.11
C GLU A 114 5.18 -25.08 9.00
N LEU A 115 5.51 -24.10 8.14
CA LEU A 115 4.68 -22.90 7.91
C LEU A 115 3.31 -23.25 7.34
N CYS A 116 3.23 -24.18 6.39
CA CYS A 116 1.95 -24.61 5.84
C CYS A 116 1.07 -25.28 6.91
N GLN A 117 1.62 -26.18 7.71
CA GLN A 117 0.87 -26.85 8.78
C GLN A 117 0.40 -25.86 9.84
N ARG A 118 1.28 -24.95 10.27
CA ARG A 118 0.96 -23.89 11.22
C ARG A 118 -0.11 -22.94 10.66
N GLY A 119 0.01 -22.57 9.40
CA GLY A 119 -0.92 -21.68 8.71
C GLY A 119 -2.32 -22.29 8.53
N LEU A 120 -2.40 -23.55 8.12
CA LEU A 120 -3.66 -24.29 8.01
C LEU A 120 -4.37 -24.35 9.38
N ASN A 121 -3.62 -24.66 10.45
CA ASN A 121 -4.17 -24.73 11.80
C ASN A 121 -4.62 -23.35 12.34
N ALA A 122 -3.95 -22.28 11.95
CA ALA A 122 -4.25 -20.91 12.38
C ALA A 122 -5.46 -20.30 11.64
N SER A 123 -5.73 -20.76 10.42
CA SER A 123 -6.82 -20.24 9.59
C SER A 123 -8.17 -20.78 10.06
N PRO A 124 -9.15 -19.92 10.35
CA PRO A 124 -10.52 -20.36 10.70
C PRO A 124 -11.21 -21.19 9.62
N THR A 125 -10.79 -21.04 8.38
CA THR A 125 -11.31 -21.76 7.22
C THR A 125 -10.41 -22.90 6.76
N ASN A 126 -9.33 -23.20 7.50
CA ASN A 126 -8.32 -24.20 7.14
C ASN A 126 -7.73 -23.94 5.73
N GLN A 127 -7.51 -22.67 5.39
CA GLN A 127 -6.98 -22.24 4.08
C GLN A 127 -5.71 -21.43 4.25
N ILE A 128 -4.74 -21.66 3.37
CA ILE A 128 -3.54 -20.83 3.22
C ILE A 128 -3.38 -20.39 1.78
N LEU A 129 -2.91 -19.15 1.60
CA LEU A 129 -2.38 -18.65 0.34
C LEU A 129 -0.88 -18.95 0.30
N ILE A 130 -0.43 -19.63 -0.75
CA ILE A 130 0.98 -19.84 -1.07
C ILE A 130 1.31 -18.92 -2.24
N GLU A 131 2.28 -18.05 -2.06
CA GLU A 131 2.63 -17.01 -3.03
C GLU A 131 4.13 -17.03 -3.32
N LYS A 132 4.51 -16.86 -4.59
CA LYS A 132 5.92 -16.71 -4.98
C LYS A 132 6.49 -15.48 -4.29
N SER A 133 7.59 -15.66 -3.58
CA SER A 133 8.24 -14.55 -2.89
C SER A 133 8.90 -13.61 -3.89
N VAL A 134 8.70 -12.33 -3.67
CA VAL A 134 9.44 -11.23 -4.32
C VAL A 134 10.48 -10.64 -3.38
N SER A 135 10.88 -11.37 -2.34
CA SER A 135 11.93 -10.96 -1.42
C SER A 135 13.22 -10.67 -2.19
N GLY A 136 13.88 -9.56 -1.85
CA GLY A 136 15.07 -9.11 -2.56
C GLY A 136 14.81 -8.27 -3.81
N TRP A 137 13.57 -8.16 -4.29
CA TRP A 137 13.22 -7.26 -5.39
C TRP A 137 13.23 -5.81 -4.91
N LYS A 138 13.42 -4.88 -5.85
CA LYS A 138 13.29 -3.45 -5.57
C LYS A 138 11.82 -3.11 -5.28
N GLU A 139 11.60 -2.22 -4.31
CA GLU A 139 10.27 -1.76 -3.94
C GLU A 139 10.06 -0.30 -4.28
N PHE A 140 8.97 -0.02 -4.96
CA PHE A 140 8.55 1.33 -5.32
C PHE A 140 7.09 1.56 -4.94
N GLU A 141 6.79 2.81 -4.59
CA GLU A 141 5.43 3.24 -4.28
C GLU A 141 5.08 4.46 -5.14
N MET A 142 3.83 4.51 -5.58
CA MET A 142 3.27 5.66 -6.27
C MET A 142 2.13 6.23 -5.43
N GLU A 143 2.29 7.47 -4.97
CA GLU A 143 1.22 8.21 -4.34
C GLU A 143 0.39 8.90 -5.40
N VAL A 144 -0.89 8.57 -5.45
CA VAL A 144 -1.80 8.93 -6.53
C VAL A 144 -3.04 9.61 -5.98
N VAL A 145 -3.53 10.63 -6.65
CA VAL A 145 -4.82 11.25 -6.35
C VAL A 145 -5.68 11.21 -7.60
N ARG A 146 -6.93 10.76 -7.46
CA ARG A 146 -7.92 10.71 -8.54
C ARG A 146 -9.23 11.31 -8.09
N ASP A 147 -9.91 12.04 -8.99
CA ASP A 147 -11.22 12.62 -8.76
C ASP A 147 -12.33 11.95 -9.60
N HIS A 148 -13.57 12.34 -9.35
CA HIS A 148 -14.75 11.79 -10.01
C HIS A 148 -14.86 12.14 -11.52
N LYS A 149 -14.08 13.12 -12.02
CA LYS A 149 -13.94 13.47 -13.44
C LYS A 149 -12.82 12.69 -14.14
N ASP A 150 -12.21 11.72 -13.44
CA ASP A 150 -11.08 10.94 -13.91
C ASP A 150 -9.76 11.74 -14.10
N ASN A 151 -9.67 12.93 -13.51
CA ASN A 151 -8.36 13.57 -13.35
C ASN A 151 -7.54 12.72 -12.39
N CYS A 152 -6.42 12.21 -12.86
CA CYS A 152 -5.54 11.33 -12.09
C CYS A 152 -4.11 11.81 -12.17
N ILE A 153 -3.49 12.07 -11.02
CA ILE A 153 -2.13 12.63 -10.93
C ILE A 153 -1.27 11.81 -9.98
N ILE A 154 0.01 11.69 -10.32
CA ILE A 154 1.03 11.15 -9.43
C ILE A 154 1.59 12.29 -8.58
N ILE A 155 1.41 12.20 -7.28
CA ILE A 155 1.94 13.21 -6.35
C ILE A 155 3.42 13.01 -6.13
N CYS A 156 3.83 11.76 -5.95
CA CYS A 156 5.22 11.41 -5.70
C CYS A 156 5.49 9.95 -6.04
N SER A 157 6.64 9.67 -6.59
CA SER A 157 7.23 8.33 -6.60
C SER A 157 8.16 8.18 -5.40
N ILE A 158 8.11 7.03 -4.76
CA ILE A 158 8.91 6.71 -3.57
C ILE A 158 9.66 5.41 -3.85
N GLU A 159 10.93 5.37 -3.47
CA GLU A 159 11.77 4.20 -3.54
C GLU A 159 12.17 3.76 -2.14
N ASN A 160 11.98 2.49 -1.82
CA ASN A 160 12.49 1.88 -0.60
C ASN A 160 13.94 1.43 -0.83
N ILE A 161 14.86 1.86 0.03
CA ILE A 161 16.28 1.47 -0.05
C ILE A 161 16.43 0.01 0.32
N ASP A 162 15.68 -0.43 1.33
CA ASP A 162 15.63 -1.84 1.70
C ASP A 162 14.80 -2.61 0.66
N PRO A 163 15.22 -3.80 0.27
CA PRO A 163 14.49 -4.61 -0.69
C PRO A 163 13.18 -5.15 -0.11
N MET A 164 12.31 -5.66 -0.98
CA MET A 164 11.12 -6.40 -0.59
C MET A 164 11.46 -7.49 0.43
N GLY A 165 10.64 -7.58 1.47
CA GLY A 165 10.87 -8.44 2.65
C GLY A 165 11.05 -7.65 3.93
N VAL A 166 11.41 -6.38 3.85
CA VAL A 166 11.36 -5.40 4.94
C VAL A 166 10.07 -4.59 4.79
N HIS A 167 9.35 -4.37 5.90
CA HIS A 167 8.13 -3.55 5.87
C HIS A 167 8.46 -2.11 5.46
N THR A 168 7.65 -1.50 4.58
CA THR A 168 7.91 -0.15 4.04
C THR A 168 8.05 0.91 5.14
N GLY A 169 7.32 0.76 6.25
CA GLY A 169 7.44 1.63 7.43
C GLY A 169 8.82 1.57 8.09
N ASP A 170 9.50 0.44 7.98
CA ASP A 170 10.82 0.17 8.57
C ASP A 170 11.97 0.42 7.60
N SER A 171 11.67 0.60 6.32
CA SER A 171 12.67 0.93 5.29
C SER A 171 13.07 2.39 5.34
N ILE A 172 14.34 2.67 5.00
CA ILE A 172 14.75 4.00 4.57
C ILE A 172 14.13 4.24 3.20
N THR A 173 13.40 5.33 3.04
CA THR A 173 12.73 5.64 1.77
C THR A 173 13.19 6.97 1.20
N VAL A 174 13.20 7.06 -0.11
CA VAL A 174 13.66 8.23 -0.86
C VAL A 174 12.57 8.70 -1.82
N ALA A 175 12.37 9.99 -1.88
CA ALA A 175 11.47 10.66 -2.81
C ALA A 175 12.21 11.81 -3.54
N PRO A 176 12.11 11.90 -4.86
CA PRO A 176 11.50 10.96 -5.78
C PRO A 176 12.32 9.66 -5.90
N SER A 177 11.76 8.62 -6.55
CA SER A 177 12.52 7.41 -6.90
C SER A 177 13.74 7.76 -7.74
N LEU A 178 14.92 7.25 -7.35
CA LEU A 178 16.19 7.62 -7.95
C LEU A 178 16.72 6.59 -8.96
N THR A 179 16.31 5.31 -8.85
CA THR A 179 16.85 4.23 -9.68
C THR A 179 15.90 3.77 -10.79
N LEU A 180 14.74 4.41 -10.94
CA LEU A 180 13.87 4.20 -12.09
C LEU A 180 14.40 4.95 -13.32
N THR A 181 14.44 4.28 -14.46
CA THR A 181 14.51 4.96 -15.74
C THR A 181 13.17 5.67 -16.04
N ASP A 182 13.19 6.66 -16.94
CA ASP A 182 11.93 7.32 -17.36
C ASP A 182 10.92 6.31 -17.92
N LYS A 183 11.38 5.34 -18.69
CA LYS A 183 10.52 4.27 -19.22
C LYS A 183 9.83 3.46 -18.11
N GLU A 184 10.57 3.05 -17.10
CA GLU A 184 10.02 2.32 -15.93
C GLU A 184 9.06 3.21 -15.16
N TYR A 185 9.42 4.46 -14.91
CA TYR A 185 8.53 5.42 -14.26
C TYR A 185 7.20 5.56 -15.00
N GLN A 186 7.22 5.72 -16.33
CA GLN A 186 5.99 5.81 -17.12
C GLN A 186 5.15 4.53 -17.07
N ILE A 187 5.80 3.36 -17.02
CA ILE A 187 5.09 2.09 -16.83
C ILE A 187 4.36 2.06 -15.48
N LEU A 188 5.05 2.39 -14.39
CA LEU A 188 4.47 2.43 -13.05
C LEU A 188 3.36 3.48 -12.94
N ARG A 189 3.57 4.66 -13.54
CA ARG A 189 2.57 5.73 -13.62
C ARG A 189 1.29 5.26 -14.30
N ASN A 190 1.41 4.70 -15.50
CA ASN A 190 0.27 4.21 -16.26
C ASN A 190 -0.41 3.02 -15.56
N ALA A 191 0.34 2.13 -14.93
CA ALA A 191 -0.19 1.04 -14.15
C ALA A 191 -0.99 1.56 -12.95
N SER A 192 -0.47 2.54 -12.22
CA SER A 192 -1.15 3.15 -11.07
C SER A 192 -2.49 3.77 -11.46
N ILE A 193 -2.54 4.51 -12.56
CA ILE A 193 -3.78 5.09 -13.09
C ILE A 193 -4.81 3.99 -13.38
N LYS A 194 -4.40 2.93 -14.10
CA LYS A 194 -5.27 1.79 -14.41
C LYS A 194 -5.77 1.08 -13.14
N VAL A 195 -4.92 0.94 -12.12
CA VAL A 195 -5.29 0.33 -10.83
C VAL A 195 -6.40 1.14 -10.18
N LEU A 196 -6.24 2.48 -10.03
CA LEU A 196 -7.24 3.32 -9.41
C LEU A 196 -8.57 3.32 -10.18
N GLN A 197 -8.50 3.34 -11.51
CA GLN A 197 -9.68 3.25 -12.38
C GLN A 197 -10.40 1.91 -12.19
N LYS A 198 -9.66 0.79 -12.17
CA LYS A 198 -10.23 -0.56 -12.02
C LYS A 198 -10.84 -0.79 -10.64
N ILE A 199 -10.16 -0.34 -9.59
CA ILE A 199 -10.65 -0.45 -8.21
C ILE A 199 -11.85 0.47 -7.98
N GLY A 200 -11.91 1.60 -8.68
CA GLY A 200 -13.03 2.55 -8.56
C GLY A 200 -12.84 3.57 -7.43
N VAL A 201 -11.61 3.84 -7.00
CA VAL A 201 -11.33 5.00 -6.15
C VAL A 201 -11.36 6.24 -7.03
N ASP A 202 -12.34 7.11 -6.79
CA ASP A 202 -12.65 8.28 -7.62
C ASP A 202 -12.72 9.59 -6.82
N THR A 203 -12.40 9.57 -5.54
CA THR A 203 -12.48 10.75 -4.68
C THR A 203 -11.41 10.75 -3.60
N GLY A 204 -10.15 10.57 -3.96
CA GLY A 204 -9.13 10.64 -2.92
C GLY A 204 -7.72 10.22 -3.30
N GLY A 205 -6.88 10.14 -2.28
CA GLY A 205 -5.52 9.68 -2.35
C GLY A 205 -5.41 8.18 -2.12
N SER A 206 -4.47 7.57 -2.83
CA SER A 206 -4.18 6.15 -2.76
C SER A 206 -2.69 5.90 -2.93
N ASN A 207 -2.23 4.80 -2.38
CA ASN A 207 -0.86 4.32 -2.55
C ASN A 207 -0.89 3.01 -3.35
N VAL A 208 -0.07 2.92 -4.39
CA VAL A 208 0.11 1.69 -5.18
C VAL A 208 1.55 1.23 -5.03
N GLN A 209 1.74 -0.02 -4.59
CA GLN A 209 3.06 -0.61 -4.34
C GLN A 209 3.45 -1.57 -5.45
N PHE A 210 4.70 -1.48 -5.88
CA PHE A 210 5.28 -2.29 -6.94
C PHE A 210 6.57 -2.96 -6.48
N ALA A 211 6.76 -4.19 -6.93
CA ALA A 211 8.04 -4.88 -6.87
C ALA A 211 8.62 -4.98 -8.29
N ILE A 212 9.91 -4.67 -8.43
CA ILE A 212 10.64 -4.80 -9.69
C ILE A 212 11.80 -5.77 -9.48
N ASN A 213 11.83 -6.83 -10.29
CA ASN A 213 12.92 -7.77 -10.28
C ASN A 213 14.21 -7.09 -10.79
N PRO A 214 15.28 -7.03 -10.00
CA PRO A 214 16.51 -6.38 -10.40
C PRO A 214 17.27 -7.12 -11.53
N GLU A 215 16.94 -8.38 -11.80
CA GLU A 215 17.65 -9.20 -12.80
C GLU A 215 17.07 -9.02 -14.21
N ASP A 216 15.73 -9.00 -14.35
CA ASP A 216 15.06 -8.99 -15.64
C ASP A 216 14.08 -7.83 -15.85
N GLY A 217 13.86 -7.01 -14.80
CA GLY A 217 12.93 -5.87 -14.83
C GLY A 217 11.44 -6.26 -14.77
N GLU A 218 11.11 -7.51 -14.40
CA GLU A 218 9.71 -7.90 -14.21
C GLU A 218 9.05 -7.04 -13.13
N ILE A 219 7.87 -6.50 -13.46
CA ILE A 219 7.10 -5.63 -12.56
C ILE A 219 5.88 -6.38 -12.06
N ASN A 220 5.71 -6.41 -10.74
CA ASN A 220 4.52 -6.92 -10.07
C ASN A 220 3.85 -5.83 -9.25
N VAL A 221 2.53 -5.72 -9.34
CA VAL A 221 1.71 -4.93 -8.41
C VAL A 221 1.55 -5.75 -7.14
N ILE A 222 1.90 -5.17 -6.01
CA ILE A 222 1.84 -5.85 -4.70
C ILE A 222 0.51 -5.61 -4.02
N GLU A 223 0.16 -4.34 -3.87
CA GLU A 223 -1.09 -3.92 -3.24
C GLU A 223 -1.46 -2.48 -3.61
N MET A 224 -2.69 -2.12 -3.31
CA MET A 224 -3.16 -0.75 -3.39
C MET A 224 -3.93 -0.43 -2.12
N ASN A 225 -3.57 0.67 -1.48
CA ASN A 225 -4.25 1.16 -0.28
C ASN A 225 -5.26 2.25 -0.69
N PRO A 226 -6.60 2.00 -0.58
CA PRO A 226 -7.63 2.95 -1.01
C PRO A 226 -7.88 4.04 0.03
N ARG A 227 -6.83 4.61 0.59
CA ARG A 227 -6.88 5.56 1.71
C ARG A 227 -5.60 6.38 1.81
N VAL A 228 -5.67 7.50 2.51
CA VAL A 228 -4.48 8.25 2.93
C VAL A 228 -3.67 7.39 3.91
N SER A 229 -2.36 7.32 3.68
CA SER A 229 -1.42 6.46 4.39
C SER A 229 -0.27 7.27 5.00
N ARG A 230 0.70 6.59 5.62
CA ARG A 230 1.96 7.21 6.07
C ARG A 230 2.78 7.71 4.89
N SER A 231 2.84 6.95 3.81
CA SER A 231 3.51 7.37 2.56
C SER A 231 2.84 8.60 1.94
N SER A 232 1.50 8.74 2.06
CA SER A 232 0.81 9.97 1.66
C SER A 232 1.25 11.17 2.49
N ALA A 233 1.47 11.00 3.80
CA ALA A 233 2.00 12.05 4.66
C ALA A 233 3.45 12.43 4.28
N LEU A 234 4.30 11.41 3.99
CA LEU A 234 5.66 11.61 3.49
C LEU A 234 5.64 12.37 2.15
N ALA A 235 4.85 11.90 1.19
CA ALA A 235 4.71 12.54 -0.11
C ALA A 235 4.21 13.99 0.00
N SER A 236 3.25 14.24 0.90
CA SER A 236 2.75 15.61 1.15
C SER A 236 3.84 16.53 1.69
N LYS A 237 4.66 16.06 2.61
CA LYS A 237 5.80 16.82 3.14
C LYS A 237 6.90 16.99 2.10
N ALA A 238 7.19 15.95 1.32
CA ALA A 238 8.22 15.96 0.29
C ALA A 238 7.90 16.96 -0.83
N THR A 239 6.65 16.99 -1.29
CA THR A 239 6.24 17.77 -2.45
C THR A 239 5.59 19.12 -2.10
N GLY A 240 5.11 19.28 -0.88
CA GLY A 240 4.26 20.41 -0.49
C GLY A 240 2.79 20.27 -0.94
N PHE A 241 2.44 19.17 -1.64
CA PHE A 241 1.06 18.93 -2.08
C PHE A 241 0.25 18.30 -0.93
N PRO A 242 -0.79 18.97 -0.41
CA PRO A 242 -1.51 18.51 0.79
C PRO A 242 -2.54 17.43 0.46
N ILE A 243 -2.10 16.17 0.28
CA ILE A 243 -2.92 15.05 -0.17
C ILE A 243 -4.21 14.93 0.67
N ALA A 244 -4.10 14.91 2.00
CA ALA A 244 -5.27 14.72 2.87
C ALA A 244 -6.30 15.85 2.71
N LYS A 245 -5.85 17.11 2.63
CA LYS A 245 -6.71 18.28 2.40
C LYS A 245 -7.44 18.19 1.05
N ILE A 246 -6.71 17.84 0.00
CA ILE A 246 -7.27 17.69 -1.33
C ILE A 246 -8.26 16.52 -1.37
N ALA A 247 -7.85 15.34 -0.85
CA ALA A 247 -8.71 14.16 -0.80
C ALA A 247 -10.02 14.41 -0.04
N ALA A 248 -9.99 15.15 1.07
CA ALA A 248 -11.20 15.55 1.80
C ALA A 248 -12.13 16.41 0.95
N LYS A 249 -11.58 17.34 0.16
CA LYS A 249 -12.38 18.17 -0.77
C LYS A 249 -12.96 17.36 -1.93
N LEU A 250 -12.18 16.43 -2.50
CA LEU A 250 -12.67 15.53 -3.54
C LEU A 250 -13.82 14.67 -3.01
N ALA A 251 -13.73 14.19 -1.78
CA ALA A 251 -14.76 13.37 -1.16
C ALA A 251 -16.12 14.10 -1.01
N VAL A 252 -16.13 15.42 -0.92
CA VAL A 252 -17.36 16.24 -0.86
C VAL A 252 -17.74 16.82 -2.22
N GLY A 253 -17.14 16.35 -3.31
CA GLY A 253 -17.61 16.60 -4.68
C GLY A 253 -16.82 17.63 -5.48
N TYR A 254 -15.73 18.19 -4.96
CA TYR A 254 -14.82 19.00 -5.79
C TYR A 254 -14.01 18.10 -6.74
N SER A 255 -13.53 18.69 -7.83
CA SER A 255 -12.57 18.05 -8.73
C SER A 255 -11.20 18.74 -8.68
N LEU A 256 -10.16 18.05 -9.13
CA LEU A 256 -8.77 18.56 -9.11
C LEU A 256 -8.59 19.84 -9.93
N ASP A 257 -9.33 19.98 -11.01
CA ASP A 257 -9.29 21.16 -11.89
C ASP A 257 -10.00 22.38 -11.28
N GLU A 258 -10.94 22.17 -10.35
CA GLU A 258 -11.63 23.25 -9.61
C GLU A 258 -10.84 23.74 -8.41
N LEU A 259 -9.94 22.93 -7.88
CA LEU A 259 -9.13 23.26 -6.71
C LEU A 259 -7.83 23.97 -7.14
N LYS A 260 -7.44 24.98 -6.37
CA LYS A 260 -6.14 25.64 -6.57
C LYS A 260 -5.03 24.78 -5.97
N ASN A 261 -3.91 24.70 -6.69
CA ASN A 261 -2.70 24.10 -6.21
C ASN A 261 -2.10 24.94 -5.06
N ASP A 262 -1.89 24.33 -3.90
CA ASP A 262 -1.40 25.04 -2.72
C ASP A 262 0.06 25.48 -2.84
N ILE A 263 0.84 24.86 -3.74
CA ILE A 263 2.25 25.18 -3.99
C ILE A 263 2.36 26.42 -4.87
N THR A 264 1.75 26.39 -6.05
CA THR A 264 1.85 27.46 -7.05
C THR A 264 0.91 28.61 -6.80
N LYS A 265 -0.22 28.38 -6.10
CA LYS A 265 -1.33 29.31 -5.85
C LYS A 265 -2.11 29.74 -7.10
N THR A 266 -1.59 29.48 -8.27
CA THR A 266 -2.13 29.96 -9.56
C THR A 266 -2.63 28.86 -10.48
N THR A 267 -2.00 27.69 -10.47
CA THR A 267 -2.41 26.53 -11.27
C THR A 267 -3.49 25.69 -10.56
N PRO A 268 -4.27 24.88 -11.28
CA PRO A 268 -5.18 23.92 -10.66
C PRO A 268 -4.40 22.78 -9.97
N ALA A 269 -5.07 22.10 -9.04
CA ALA A 269 -4.50 20.96 -8.31
C ALA A 269 -4.31 19.71 -9.19
N SER A 270 -4.78 19.72 -10.42
CA SER A 270 -4.58 18.66 -11.41
C SER A 270 -3.17 18.62 -12.03
N PHE A 271 -2.30 19.57 -11.70
CA PHE A 271 -0.89 19.55 -12.11
C PHE A 271 -0.07 18.67 -11.17
N GLU A 272 0.66 17.73 -11.73
CA GLU A 272 1.57 16.86 -10.96
C GLU A 272 2.72 17.69 -10.36
N PRO A 273 3.03 17.50 -9.07
CA PRO A 273 4.20 18.13 -8.46
C PRO A 273 5.50 17.65 -9.11
N THR A 274 6.46 18.55 -9.25
CA THR A 274 7.82 18.24 -9.68
C THR A 274 8.79 18.79 -8.66
N ILE A 275 9.74 17.96 -8.20
CA ILE A 275 10.76 18.36 -7.24
C ILE A 275 12.17 18.17 -7.81
N ASP A 276 13.06 19.08 -7.50
CA ASP A 276 14.47 19.10 -7.93
C ASP A 276 15.44 18.87 -6.76
N TYR A 277 14.96 18.26 -5.70
CA TYR A 277 15.69 17.89 -4.48
C TYR A 277 15.34 16.46 -4.08
N VAL A 278 16.10 15.93 -3.16
CA VAL A 278 15.91 14.57 -2.63
C VAL A 278 15.43 14.65 -1.18
N VAL A 279 14.38 13.91 -0.89
CA VAL A 279 13.85 13.74 0.46
C VAL A 279 14.11 12.31 0.92
N THR A 280 14.71 12.16 2.11
CA THR A 280 14.96 10.86 2.71
C THR A 280 14.17 10.74 4.02
N LYS A 281 13.42 9.66 4.16
CA LYS A 281 12.79 9.25 5.43
C LYS A 281 13.66 8.18 6.07
N ILE A 282 14.00 8.36 7.34
CA ILE A 282 14.76 7.39 8.16
C ILE A 282 13.88 6.95 9.33
N PRO A 283 13.57 5.66 9.47
CA PRO A 283 12.74 5.14 10.56
C PRO A 283 13.47 5.19 11.90
N ARG A 284 12.73 5.33 12.99
CA ARG A 284 13.23 5.24 14.36
C ARG A 284 12.70 3.98 15.02
N PHE A 285 13.60 3.22 15.59
CA PHE A 285 13.32 2.03 16.39
C PHE A 285 13.60 2.29 17.87
N THR A 286 13.00 1.52 18.75
CA THR A 286 13.18 1.59 20.20
C THR A 286 13.49 0.22 20.81
N PHE A 287 14.23 -0.62 20.09
CA PHE A 287 14.62 -1.96 20.56
C PHE A 287 15.31 -1.91 21.91
N GLU A 288 16.07 -0.84 22.19
CA GLU A 288 16.75 -0.62 23.45
C GLU A 288 15.82 -0.51 24.67
N LYS A 289 14.52 -0.24 24.45
CA LYS A 289 13.52 -0.13 25.53
C LYS A 289 12.79 -1.44 25.82
N PHE A 290 12.91 -2.43 24.96
CA PHE A 290 12.18 -3.68 25.06
C PHE A 290 13.15 -4.86 25.10
N SER A 291 13.43 -5.34 26.31
CA SER A 291 14.29 -6.52 26.51
C SER A 291 13.71 -7.74 25.79
N GLY A 292 14.53 -8.41 24.99
CA GLY A 292 14.14 -9.60 24.23
C GLY A 292 13.38 -9.33 22.94
N ALA A 293 13.21 -8.06 22.53
CA ALA A 293 12.65 -7.74 21.22
C ALA A 293 13.62 -8.18 20.09
N ASP A 294 13.08 -8.87 19.10
CA ASP A 294 13.83 -9.21 17.88
C ASP A 294 14.07 -7.95 17.04
N SER A 295 15.33 -7.60 16.84
CA SER A 295 15.75 -6.42 16.06
C SER A 295 15.85 -6.67 14.55
N ASN A 296 15.68 -7.90 14.08
CA ASN A 296 15.71 -8.20 12.66
C ASN A 296 14.49 -7.61 11.98
N LEU A 297 14.69 -6.84 10.92
CA LEU A 297 13.61 -6.27 10.13
C LEU A 297 12.97 -7.37 9.27
N THR A 298 11.63 -7.34 9.25
CA THR A 298 10.82 -8.33 8.53
C THR A 298 9.63 -7.63 7.86
N THR A 299 8.68 -8.39 7.34
CA THR A 299 7.42 -7.86 6.81
C THR A 299 6.48 -7.29 7.89
N SER A 300 6.83 -7.46 9.17
CA SER A 300 6.09 -6.88 10.30
C SER A 300 6.73 -5.56 10.72
N MET A 301 5.94 -4.49 10.80
CA MET A 301 6.45 -3.16 11.14
C MET A 301 6.88 -3.08 12.61
N LYS A 302 8.10 -2.57 12.85
CA LYS A 302 8.72 -2.42 14.17
C LYS A 302 9.09 -0.97 14.51
N SER A 303 9.09 -0.06 13.53
CA SER A 303 9.39 1.36 13.73
C SER A 303 8.30 2.07 14.52
N VAL A 304 8.70 3.03 15.37
CA VAL A 304 7.81 3.82 16.23
C VAL A 304 7.74 5.28 15.84
N GLY A 305 8.59 5.70 14.92
CA GLY A 305 8.66 7.07 14.42
C GLY A 305 9.60 7.17 13.24
N GLU A 306 9.79 8.38 12.77
CA GLU A 306 10.63 8.66 11.61
C GLU A 306 11.16 10.09 11.65
N THR A 307 12.30 10.30 11.00
CA THR A 307 12.78 11.62 10.64
C THR A 307 12.74 11.79 9.13
N MET A 308 12.66 13.02 8.66
CA MET A 308 12.67 13.35 7.25
C MET A 308 13.66 14.49 7.00
N SER A 309 14.53 14.30 6.04
CA SER A 309 15.57 15.26 5.65
C SER A 309 15.49 15.59 4.16
N ILE A 310 15.92 16.79 3.82
CA ILE A 310 15.91 17.31 2.44
C ILE A 310 17.34 17.72 2.07
N GLY A 311 17.79 17.28 0.89
CA GLY A 311 19.09 17.63 0.34
C GLY A 311 19.03 17.78 -1.18
N ARG A 312 20.03 18.37 -1.80
CA ARG A 312 20.14 18.44 -3.25
C ARG A 312 20.59 17.13 -3.90
N SER A 313 21.19 16.27 -3.10
CA SER A 313 21.61 14.94 -3.49
C SER A 313 21.18 13.90 -2.43
N LEU A 314 21.18 12.63 -2.83
CA LEU A 314 20.92 11.52 -1.89
C LEU A 314 21.90 11.54 -0.71
N ASN A 315 23.19 11.74 -0.97
CA ASN A 315 24.23 11.76 0.06
C ASN A 315 23.98 12.86 1.09
N GLU A 316 23.64 14.08 0.62
CA GLU A 316 23.32 15.19 1.52
C GLU A 316 22.07 14.91 2.34
N SER A 317 21.01 14.39 1.69
CA SER A 317 19.76 14.08 2.36
C SER A 317 19.93 13.01 3.43
N ILE A 318 20.60 11.90 3.13
CA ILE A 318 20.87 10.83 4.08
C ILE A 318 21.69 11.33 5.26
N GLN A 319 22.79 12.06 5.02
CA GLN A 319 23.64 12.55 6.11
C GLN A 319 22.90 13.51 7.04
N LYS A 320 22.06 14.39 6.49
CA LYS A 320 21.20 15.26 7.30
C LYS A 320 20.19 14.48 8.15
N GLY A 321 19.73 13.34 7.66
CA GLY A 321 18.78 12.50 8.38
C GLY A 321 19.40 11.76 9.57
N PHE A 322 20.71 11.50 9.53
CA PHE A 322 21.44 10.84 10.61
C PHE A 322 22.10 11.82 11.60
N SER A 323 22.17 13.11 11.30
CA SER A 323 22.70 14.14 12.18
C SER A 323 21.66 14.65 13.18
#